data_95068dbd7333e7b39f47a6c3822e2a64
#
_entry.id   95068dbd7333e7b39f47a6c3822e2a64
#
_cell.length_a   1.000
_cell.length_b   1.000
_cell.length_c   1.000
_cell.angle_alpha   90.00
_cell.angle_beta   90.00
_cell.angle_gamma   90.00
#
_symmetry.space_group_name_H-M   'P 1'
#
loop_
_entity.id
_entity.type
_entity.pdbx_description
1 polymer ?
#
loop_
_entity_poly.entity_id
_entity_poly.type
_entity_poly.pdbx_seq_one_letter_code
_entity_poly.pdbx_strand_id
1 'polypeptide(L)'
;MSMFDRLDDTLRRYEDVTAELGNPDIVTDQDKFRKYMKEQSNLAPIVEAYTEYKASKQNIEDSLQMISEESDEELLEMAREELADSKKKVEELEKKLKILLLPKDPNDDKDIVVEIRAGAGGEEAALFAAELFRMYSHYADTKGWKIEVVNADETGIGGMKEVEFMVKGQGAYSVMKYESGVHRVQRVPVTESNGRIQTSTASVAVMPEAEEVDIQIDDKDIRIDVMRASGNGGQCVNTTDSAVRLTHYPTGIVIYSQTEKSQIQNKEKAFALLRAKLYDLETQKAHDAEADARRSQIGTGDRAEKIRTYNFPQGRVTDHRIGLTLYKLDKIMNGDIQEIIDACIAADQAAKLANMGEE
;
A
#
# COMPACT_ATOMS: atom_id res chain seq x y z
N MET A 1 18.11 13.07 -15.94
CA MET A 1 18.09 11.73 -16.58
C MET A 1 16.83 11.66 -17.43
N SER A 2 16.94 11.41 -18.74
CA SER A 2 15.75 11.38 -19.58
C SER A 2 14.86 10.18 -19.24
N MET A 3 13.58 10.21 -19.63
CA MET A 3 12.66 9.07 -19.47
C MET A 3 13.25 7.81 -20.13
N PHE A 4 13.87 7.95 -21.28
CA PHE A 4 14.45 6.85 -22.04
C PHE A 4 15.70 6.26 -21.38
N ASP A 5 16.53 7.08 -20.73
CA ASP A 5 17.68 6.59 -19.96
C ASP A 5 17.20 5.68 -18.81
N ARG A 6 16.11 6.06 -18.12
CA ARG A 6 15.49 5.23 -17.05
C ARG A 6 14.94 3.91 -17.60
N LEU A 7 14.35 3.93 -18.79
CA LEU A 7 13.82 2.72 -19.44
C LEU A 7 14.93 1.77 -19.88
N ASP A 8 16.05 2.28 -20.38
CA ASP A 8 17.19 1.45 -20.72
C ASP A 8 17.86 0.85 -19.47
N ASP A 9 17.96 1.60 -18.38
CA ASP A 9 18.43 1.06 -17.10
C ASP A 9 17.47 -0.01 -16.54
N THR A 10 16.17 0.19 -16.70
CA THR A 10 15.14 -0.79 -16.29
C THR A 10 15.25 -2.09 -17.10
N LEU A 11 15.49 -1.98 -18.41
CA LEU A 11 15.69 -3.14 -19.28
C LEU A 11 16.92 -3.94 -18.86
N ARG A 12 18.07 -3.27 -18.65
CA ARG A 12 19.29 -3.91 -18.15
C ARG A 12 19.06 -4.62 -16.82
N ARG A 13 18.39 -3.92 -15.90
CA ARG A 13 18.09 -4.50 -14.58
C ARG A 13 17.20 -5.75 -14.68
N TYR A 14 16.22 -5.74 -15.58
CA TYR A 14 15.37 -6.91 -15.85
C TYR A 14 16.17 -8.10 -16.40
N GLU A 15 17.11 -7.84 -17.32
CA GLU A 15 18.02 -8.85 -17.87
C GLU A 15 18.92 -9.44 -16.78
N ASP A 16 19.52 -8.58 -15.92
CA ASP A 16 20.35 -9.00 -14.79
C ASP A 16 19.57 -9.87 -13.81
N VAL A 17 18.37 -9.44 -13.40
CA VAL A 17 17.49 -10.19 -12.47
C VAL A 17 17.07 -11.54 -13.10
N THR A 18 16.79 -11.55 -14.40
CA THR A 18 16.42 -12.79 -15.11
C THR A 18 17.60 -13.76 -15.19
N ALA A 19 18.82 -13.26 -15.40
CA ALA A 19 20.04 -14.07 -15.38
C ALA A 19 20.32 -14.64 -13.99
N GLU A 20 20.17 -13.82 -12.94
CA GLU A 20 20.34 -14.24 -11.54
C GLU A 20 19.33 -15.31 -11.11
N LEU A 21 18.07 -15.22 -11.57
CA LEU A 21 17.06 -16.26 -11.33
C LEU A 21 17.40 -17.62 -11.96
N GLY A 22 18.24 -17.62 -13.01
CA GLY A 22 18.78 -18.83 -13.62
C GLY A 22 19.97 -19.44 -12.85
N ASN A 23 20.50 -18.76 -11.83
CA ASN A 23 21.65 -19.22 -11.06
C ASN A 23 21.22 -20.26 -10.01
N PRO A 24 21.79 -21.50 -10.01
CA PRO A 24 21.47 -22.54 -9.04
C PRO A 24 21.66 -22.11 -7.57
N ASP A 25 22.62 -21.24 -7.28
CA ASP A 25 22.91 -20.78 -5.93
C ASP A 25 21.79 -19.91 -5.36
N ILE A 26 21.09 -19.16 -6.21
CA ILE A 26 19.95 -18.31 -5.80
C ILE A 26 18.68 -19.15 -5.64
N VAL A 27 18.50 -20.19 -6.43
CA VAL A 27 17.36 -21.11 -6.30
C VAL A 27 17.35 -21.81 -4.94
N THR A 28 18.52 -22.01 -4.32
CA THR A 28 18.63 -22.59 -2.97
C THR A 28 18.33 -21.62 -1.84
N ASP A 29 18.45 -20.31 -2.09
CA ASP A 29 18.13 -19.23 -1.13
C ASP A 29 16.71 -18.69 -1.39
N GLN A 30 15.72 -19.25 -0.68
CA GLN A 30 14.32 -18.94 -0.89
C GLN A 30 13.97 -17.44 -0.75
N ASP A 31 14.65 -16.71 0.13
CA ASP A 31 14.35 -15.30 0.37
C ASP A 31 14.87 -14.42 -0.78
N LYS A 32 16.08 -14.69 -1.26
CA LYS A 32 16.61 -14.01 -2.45
C LYS A 32 15.83 -14.37 -3.69
N PHE A 33 15.47 -15.64 -3.86
CA PHE A 33 14.66 -16.08 -4.99
C PHE A 33 13.31 -15.36 -5.04
N ARG A 34 12.58 -15.28 -3.90
CA ARG A 34 11.33 -14.53 -3.82
C ARG A 34 11.50 -13.05 -4.15
N LYS A 35 12.57 -12.44 -3.64
CA LYS A 35 12.86 -11.02 -3.90
C LYS A 35 13.09 -10.76 -5.38
N TYR A 36 13.90 -11.59 -6.05
CA TYR A 36 14.16 -11.44 -7.47
C TYR A 36 12.94 -11.77 -8.34
N MET A 37 12.16 -12.79 -7.99
CA MET A 37 10.89 -13.08 -8.67
C MET A 37 9.91 -11.90 -8.59
N LYS A 38 9.78 -11.29 -7.41
CA LYS A 38 8.92 -10.11 -7.23
C LYS A 38 9.45 -8.92 -8.05
N GLU A 39 10.76 -8.69 -8.03
CA GLU A 39 11.39 -7.64 -8.82
C GLU A 39 11.17 -7.85 -10.33
N GLN A 40 11.41 -9.06 -10.84
CA GLN A 40 11.17 -9.41 -12.24
C GLN A 40 9.70 -9.17 -12.64
N SER A 41 8.75 -9.64 -11.82
CA SER A 41 7.31 -9.45 -12.07
C SER A 41 6.92 -7.98 -12.13
N ASN A 42 7.57 -7.13 -11.33
CA ASN A 42 7.32 -5.69 -11.33
C ASN A 42 7.91 -4.98 -12.55
N LEU A 43 9.05 -5.44 -13.06
CA LEU A 43 9.72 -4.85 -14.21
C LEU A 43 9.15 -5.35 -15.55
N ALA A 44 8.62 -6.57 -15.60
CA ALA A 44 8.11 -7.20 -16.83
C ALA A 44 7.15 -6.32 -17.64
N PRO A 45 6.10 -5.70 -17.06
CA PRO A 45 5.17 -4.87 -17.82
C PRO A 45 5.82 -3.62 -18.45
N ILE A 46 6.87 -3.08 -17.78
CA ILE A 46 7.62 -1.92 -18.28
C ILE A 46 8.46 -2.35 -19.48
N VAL A 47 9.17 -3.49 -19.36
CA VAL A 47 10.04 -4.04 -20.41
C VAL A 47 9.24 -4.46 -21.63
N GLU A 48 8.09 -5.11 -21.45
CA GLU A 48 7.19 -5.47 -22.55
C GLU A 48 6.73 -4.23 -23.32
N ALA A 49 6.21 -3.21 -22.62
CA ALA A 49 5.76 -1.98 -23.26
C ALA A 49 6.91 -1.23 -23.94
N TYR A 50 8.11 -1.24 -23.36
CA TYR A 50 9.28 -0.58 -23.94
C TYR A 50 9.83 -1.33 -25.16
N THR A 51 9.82 -2.65 -25.15
CA THR A 51 10.22 -3.48 -26.31
C THR A 51 9.25 -3.24 -27.47
N GLU A 52 7.95 -3.20 -27.19
CA GLU A 52 6.93 -2.90 -28.18
C GLU A 52 7.05 -1.48 -28.74
N TYR A 53 7.40 -0.52 -27.88
CA TYR A 53 7.70 0.87 -28.29
C TYR A 53 8.92 0.93 -29.25
N LYS A 54 10.02 0.24 -28.91
CA LYS A 54 11.20 0.17 -29.78
C LYS A 54 10.86 -0.46 -31.15
N ALA A 55 10.11 -1.56 -31.14
CA ALA A 55 9.67 -2.21 -32.36
C ALA A 55 8.77 -1.29 -33.21
N SER A 56 7.81 -0.60 -32.60
CA SER A 56 6.95 0.35 -33.33
C SER A 56 7.73 1.55 -33.86
N LYS A 57 8.76 2.02 -33.18
CA LYS A 57 9.67 3.05 -33.70
C LYS A 57 10.47 2.57 -34.89
N GLN A 58 10.98 1.34 -34.82
CA GLN A 58 11.71 0.73 -35.95
C GLN A 58 10.77 0.59 -37.18
N ASN A 59 9.54 0.13 -36.98
CA ASN A 59 8.56 0.06 -38.06
C ASN A 59 8.27 1.42 -38.69
N ILE A 60 8.27 2.52 -37.91
CA ILE A 60 8.11 3.87 -38.46
C ILE A 60 9.31 4.21 -39.38
N GLU A 61 10.54 3.91 -38.96
CA GLU A 61 11.74 4.15 -39.75
C GLU A 61 11.75 3.33 -41.03
N ASP A 62 11.42 2.04 -40.93
CA ASP A 62 11.35 1.10 -42.06
C ASP A 62 10.24 1.52 -43.04
N SER A 63 9.06 1.90 -42.57
CA SER A 63 7.97 2.39 -43.43
C SER A 63 8.32 3.71 -44.13
N LEU A 64 9.03 4.64 -43.45
CA LEU A 64 9.51 5.88 -44.06
C LEU A 64 10.55 5.61 -45.14
N GLN A 65 11.47 4.66 -44.90
CA GLN A 65 12.46 4.25 -45.90
C GLN A 65 11.77 3.62 -47.11
N MET A 66 10.80 2.70 -46.89
CA MET A 66 10.03 2.09 -47.96
C MET A 66 9.29 3.11 -48.80
N ILE A 67 8.64 4.11 -48.18
CA ILE A 67 7.95 5.21 -48.89
C ILE A 67 8.90 6.03 -49.74
N SER A 68 10.19 6.13 -49.33
CA SER A 68 11.20 6.92 -50.06
C SER A 68 11.87 6.18 -51.23
N GLU A 69 11.94 4.86 -51.17
CA GLU A 69 12.69 4.00 -52.11
C GLU A 69 11.76 3.24 -53.10
N GLU A 70 10.48 3.00 -52.72
CA GLU A 70 9.55 2.19 -53.51
C GLU A 70 8.78 3.04 -54.53
N SER A 71 8.45 2.42 -55.68
CA SER A 71 7.69 3.05 -56.76
C SER A 71 6.33 2.35 -57.01
N ASP A 72 6.10 1.23 -56.38
CA ASP A 72 4.86 0.48 -56.49
C ASP A 72 3.77 1.11 -55.62
N GLU A 73 2.62 1.47 -56.25
CA GLU A 73 1.54 2.22 -55.62
C GLU A 73 0.84 1.40 -54.49
N GLU A 74 0.73 0.06 -54.66
CA GLU A 74 0.12 -0.79 -53.63
C GLU A 74 1.04 -0.91 -52.41
N LEU A 75 2.34 -1.06 -52.61
CA LEU A 75 3.34 -1.13 -51.52
C LEU A 75 3.44 0.22 -50.79
N LEU A 76 3.33 1.34 -51.51
CA LEU A 76 3.31 2.67 -50.93
C LEU A 76 2.06 2.91 -50.06
N GLU A 77 0.87 2.41 -50.49
CA GLU A 77 -0.34 2.50 -49.69
C GLU A 77 -0.24 1.70 -48.40
N MET A 78 0.22 0.44 -48.48
CA MET A 78 0.47 -0.41 -47.32
C MET A 78 1.47 0.24 -46.34
N ALA A 79 2.60 0.77 -46.82
CA ALA A 79 3.59 1.42 -45.99
C ALA A 79 3.04 2.71 -45.30
N ARG A 80 2.13 3.43 -45.95
CA ARG A 80 1.46 4.59 -45.33
C ARG A 80 0.47 4.19 -44.27
N GLU A 81 -0.29 3.11 -44.44
CA GLU A 81 -1.18 2.57 -43.41
C GLU A 81 -0.39 2.09 -42.20
N GLU A 82 0.65 1.29 -42.43
CA GLU A 82 1.54 0.80 -41.36
C GLU A 82 2.22 1.94 -40.60
N LEU A 83 2.65 2.98 -41.31
CA LEU A 83 3.21 4.21 -40.72
C LEU A 83 2.19 4.92 -39.80
N ALA A 84 0.94 5.02 -40.25
CA ALA A 84 -0.12 5.67 -39.46
C ALA A 84 -0.45 4.88 -38.21
N ASP A 85 -0.57 3.56 -38.29
CA ASP A 85 -0.85 2.67 -37.18
C ASP A 85 0.33 2.65 -36.17
N SER A 86 1.56 2.55 -36.68
CA SER A 86 2.76 2.57 -35.83
C SER A 86 2.92 3.90 -35.09
N LYS A 87 2.62 5.04 -35.70
CA LYS A 87 2.63 6.36 -35.01
C LYS A 87 1.61 6.42 -33.90
N LYS A 88 0.38 5.96 -34.13
CA LYS A 88 -0.67 5.92 -33.12
C LYS A 88 -0.25 5.01 -31.95
N LYS A 89 0.30 3.85 -32.26
CA LYS A 89 0.79 2.89 -31.27
C LYS A 89 1.94 3.46 -30.42
N VAL A 90 2.85 4.20 -31.02
CA VAL A 90 3.95 4.90 -30.30
C VAL A 90 3.38 5.92 -29.31
N GLU A 91 2.38 6.73 -29.72
CA GLU A 91 1.76 7.70 -28.81
C GLU A 91 1.03 7.04 -27.64
N GLU A 92 0.34 5.91 -27.88
CA GLU A 92 -0.33 5.14 -26.84
C GLU A 92 0.69 4.51 -25.87
N LEU A 93 1.77 3.93 -26.40
CA LEU A 93 2.84 3.33 -25.61
C LEU A 93 3.64 4.36 -24.82
N GLU A 94 3.87 5.55 -25.33
CA GLU A 94 4.51 6.64 -24.56
C GLU A 94 3.68 7.04 -23.34
N LYS A 95 2.36 7.14 -23.49
CA LYS A 95 1.46 7.40 -22.36
C LYS A 95 1.49 6.25 -21.35
N LYS A 96 1.43 5.01 -21.82
CA LYS A 96 1.50 3.81 -20.99
C LYS A 96 2.82 3.71 -20.24
N LEU A 97 3.95 3.98 -20.90
CA LEU A 97 5.28 3.96 -20.29
C LEU A 97 5.43 5.05 -19.22
N LYS A 98 4.93 6.26 -19.46
CA LYS A 98 4.90 7.31 -18.44
C LYS A 98 4.18 6.89 -17.16
N ILE A 99 3.04 6.20 -17.31
CA ILE A 99 2.26 5.68 -16.18
C ILE A 99 3.02 4.54 -15.47
N LEU A 100 3.62 3.62 -16.22
CA LEU A 100 4.36 2.48 -15.66
C LEU A 100 5.64 2.89 -14.91
N LEU A 101 6.24 4.03 -15.28
CA LEU A 101 7.40 4.60 -14.60
C LEU A 101 7.06 5.39 -13.34
N LEU A 102 5.78 5.62 -13.05
CA LEU A 102 5.41 6.25 -11.79
C LEU A 102 5.87 5.38 -10.60
N PRO A 103 6.37 6.00 -9.53
CA PRO A 103 6.76 5.25 -8.35
C PRO A 103 5.56 4.50 -7.79
N LYS A 104 5.68 3.16 -7.75
CA LYS A 104 4.67 2.29 -7.12
C LYS A 104 4.79 2.42 -5.60
N ASP A 105 3.67 2.46 -4.92
CA ASP A 105 3.64 2.37 -3.47
C ASP A 105 4.11 0.94 -3.06
N PRO A 106 5.11 0.81 -2.17
CA PRO A 106 5.59 -0.50 -1.73
C PRO A 106 4.49 -1.34 -1.04
N ASN A 107 3.42 -0.69 -0.60
CA ASN A 107 2.29 -1.35 0.05
C ASN A 107 1.21 -1.84 -0.93
N ASP A 108 1.28 -1.47 -2.22
CA ASP A 108 0.21 -1.77 -3.21
C ASP A 108 -0.13 -3.27 -3.32
N ASP A 109 0.82 -4.16 -3.07
CA ASP A 109 0.62 -5.61 -3.11
C ASP A 109 0.16 -6.23 -1.78
N LYS A 110 0.10 -5.45 -0.69
CA LYS A 110 -0.22 -5.95 0.65
C LYS A 110 -1.71 -6.21 0.83
N ASP A 111 -2.03 -7.13 1.70
CA ASP A 111 -3.34 -7.26 2.31
C ASP A 111 -3.64 -6.02 3.14
N ILE A 112 -4.90 -5.77 3.43
CA ILE A 112 -5.32 -4.55 4.12
C ILE A 112 -6.19 -4.83 5.32
N VAL A 113 -6.09 -3.92 6.28
CA VAL A 113 -7.05 -3.76 7.38
C VAL A 113 -7.92 -2.55 7.07
N VAL A 114 -9.22 -2.76 7.02
CA VAL A 114 -10.21 -1.70 6.82
C VAL A 114 -10.98 -1.49 8.12
N GLU A 115 -11.02 -0.26 8.57
CA GLU A 115 -11.78 0.16 9.74
C GLU A 115 -12.87 1.14 9.31
N ILE A 116 -14.10 0.86 9.68
CA ILE A 116 -15.25 1.76 9.46
C ILE A 116 -15.83 2.15 10.81
N ARG A 117 -15.89 3.45 11.07
CA ARG A 117 -16.48 4.01 12.29
C ARG A 117 -17.66 4.91 11.97
N ALA A 118 -18.73 4.76 12.72
CA ALA A 118 -19.85 5.69 12.69
C ALA A 118 -19.39 7.07 13.18
N GLY A 119 -19.65 8.11 12.39
CA GLY A 119 -19.33 9.49 12.71
C GLY A 119 -20.54 10.26 13.26
N ALA A 120 -20.75 11.48 12.77
CA ALA A 120 -21.89 12.32 13.16
C ALA A 120 -23.21 11.75 12.62
N GLY A 121 -24.20 11.53 13.50
CA GLY A 121 -25.52 11.07 13.09
C GLY A 121 -26.16 9.99 13.99
N GLY A 122 -25.46 9.58 15.05
CA GLY A 122 -25.96 8.60 16.02
C GLY A 122 -26.26 7.24 15.39
N GLU A 123 -27.46 6.68 15.64
CA GLU A 123 -27.88 5.37 15.12
C GLU A 123 -27.89 5.30 13.58
N GLU A 124 -28.23 6.39 12.91
CA GLU A 124 -28.22 6.48 11.45
C GLU A 124 -26.79 6.38 10.86
N ALA A 125 -25.81 6.96 11.55
CA ALA A 125 -24.40 6.82 11.18
C ALA A 125 -23.93 5.35 11.31
N ALA A 126 -24.41 4.64 12.36
CA ALA A 126 -24.10 3.22 12.56
C ALA A 126 -24.75 2.32 11.50
N LEU A 127 -25.99 2.61 11.09
CA LEU A 127 -26.65 1.92 9.97
C LEU A 127 -25.90 2.15 8.66
N PHE A 128 -25.44 3.38 8.42
CA PHE A 128 -24.65 3.71 7.22
C PHE A 128 -23.29 3.02 7.23
N ALA A 129 -22.62 2.91 8.38
CA ALA A 129 -21.38 2.15 8.50
C ALA A 129 -21.55 0.67 8.15
N ALA A 130 -22.66 0.05 8.60
CA ALA A 130 -22.99 -1.32 8.23
C ALA A 130 -23.27 -1.49 6.72
N GLU A 131 -23.89 -0.49 6.10
CA GLU A 131 -24.12 -0.49 4.65
C GLU A 131 -22.82 -0.32 3.85
N LEU A 132 -21.88 0.50 4.31
CA LEU A 132 -20.54 0.61 3.70
C LEU A 132 -19.78 -0.72 3.82
N PHE A 133 -19.81 -1.37 4.97
CA PHE A 133 -19.23 -2.69 5.16
C PHE A 133 -19.80 -3.71 4.15
N ARG A 134 -21.13 -3.74 3.99
CA ARG A 134 -21.79 -4.61 3.00
C ARG A 134 -21.37 -4.25 1.57
N MET A 135 -21.30 -2.98 1.23
CA MET A 135 -20.83 -2.51 -0.09
C MET A 135 -19.41 -3.00 -0.39
N TYR A 136 -18.47 -2.87 0.56
CA TYR A 136 -17.10 -3.34 0.39
C TYR A 136 -17.01 -4.87 0.36
N SER A 137 -17.86 -5.57 1.11
CA SER A 137 -17.94 -7.03 1.06
C SER A 137 -18.34 -7.53 -0.33
N HIS A 138 -19.38 -6.96 -0.91
CA HIS A 138 -19.79 -7.30 -2.27
C HIS A 138 -18.72 -6.94 -3.31
N TYR A 139 -18.04 -5.81 -3.14
CA TYR A 139 -16.93 -5.45 -4.03
C TYR A 139 -15.78 -6.44 -3.93
N ALA A 140 -15.38 -6.83 -2.74
CA ALA A 140 -14.34 -7.82 -2.51
C ALA A 140 -14.69 -9.18 -3.15
N ASP A 141 -15.95 -9.61 -3.03
CA ASP A 141 -16.44 -10.83 -3.68
C ASP A 141 -16.27 -10.75 -5.21
N THR A 142 -16.57 -9.60 -5.83
CA THR A 142 -16.40 -9.43 -7.28
C THR A 142 -14.94 -9.49 -7.72
N LYS A 143 -14.01 -9.14 -6.82
CA LYS A 143 -12.56 -9.21 -7.05
C LYS A 143 -11.95 -10.56 -6.68
N GLY A 144 -12.73 -11.45 -6.07
CA GLY A 144 -12.24 -12.74 -5.55
C GLY A 144 -11.36 -12.57 -4.31
N TRP A 145 -11.48 -11.45 -3.59
CA TRP A 145 -10.78 -11.21 -2.34
C TRP A 145 -11.54 -11.82 -1.17
N LYS A 146 -10.80 -12.26 -0.16
CA LYS A 146 -11.38 -12.85 1.05
C LYS A 146 -11.49 -11.79 2.14
N ILE A 147 -12.69 -11.67 2.74
CA ILE A 147 -12.93 -10.82 3.91
C ILE A 147 -12.92 -11.66 5.18
N GLU A 148 -12.28 -11.12 6.21
CA GLU A 148 -12.21 -11.70 7.54
C GLU A 148 -12.47 -10.59 8.57
N VAL A 149 -13.62 -10.68 9.26
CA VAL A 149 -13.99 -9.70 10.29
C VAL A 149 -13.13 -9.94 11.53
N VAL A 150 -12.41 -8.90 11.96
CA VAL A 150 -11.55 -8.91 13.15
C VAL A 150 -12.34 -8.49 14.38
N ASN A 151 -13.10 -7.39 14.25
CA ASN A 151 -13.90 -6.83 15.34
C ASN A 151 -15.15 -6.15 14.80
N ALA A 152 -16.27 -6.21 15.53
CA ALA A 152 -17.50 -5.52 15.20
C ALA A 152 -18.25 -5.11 16.46
N ASP A 153 -18.57 -3.82 16.59
CA ASP A 153 -19.46 -3.28 17.63
C ASP A 153 -20.83 -2.99 17.01
N GLU A 154 -21.72 -3.98 17.11
CA GLU A 154 -23.05 -3.91 16.52
C GLU A 154 -24.03 -3.16 17.43
N THR A 155 -24.97 -2.45 16.81
CA THR A 155 -26.10 -1.83 17.51
C THR A 155 -27.33 -2.74 17.49
N GLY A 156 -28.24 -2.55 18.46
CA GLY A 156 -29.47 -3.37 18.54
C GLY A 156 -30.42 -3.27 17.35
N ILE A 157 -30.17 -2.36 16.40
CA ILE A 157 -30.99 -2.13 15.20
C ILE A 157 -30.28 -2.56 13.90
N GLY A 158 -29.18 -3.33 14.00
CA GLY A 158 -28.43 -3.83 12.85
C GLY A 158 -27.43 -2.82 12.27
N GLY A 159 -27.13 -1.73 12.95
CA GLY A 159 -26.02 -0.84 12.61
C GLY A 159 -24.71 -1.30 13.24
N MET A 160 -23.59 -0.71 12.83
CA MET A 160 -22.26 -0.93 13.37
C MET A 160 -21.67 0.40 13.83
N LYS A 161 -21.32 0.52 15.13
CA LYS A 161 -20.58 1.70 15.59
C LYS A 161 -19.17 1.68 15.08
N GLU A 162 -18.57 0.49 15.05
CA GLU A 162 -17.25 0.21 14.55
C GLU A 162 -17.24 -1.19 13.93
N VAL A 163 -16.57 -1.36 12.80
CA VAL A 163 -16.24 -2.66 12.23
C VAL A 163 -14.83 -2.59 11.67
N GLU A 164 -14.04 -3.60 12.03
CA GLU A 164 -12.68 -3.81 11.58
C GLU A 164 -12.57 -5.16 10.89
N PHE A 165 -12.07 -5.18 9.68
CA PHE A 165 -11.96 -6.39 8.87
C PHE A 165 -10.73 -6.37 7.97
N MET A 166 -10.16 -7.55 7.75
CA MET A 166 -9.08 -7.76 6.80
C MET A 166 -9.65 -8.07 5.42
N VAL A 167 -9.01 -7.54 4.39
CA VAL A 167 -9.26 -7.92 3.00
C VAL A 167 -7.97 -8.52 2.45
N LYS A 168 -8.02 -9.82 2.17
CA LYS A 168 -6.89 -10.61 1.66
C LYS A 168 -7.04 -10.82 0.17
N GLY A 169 -6.11 -10.27 -0.60
CA GLY A 169 -6.10 -10.42 -2.05
C GLY A 169 -5.08 -9.55 -2.75
N GLN A 170 -4.58 -10.03 -3.86
CA GLN A 170 -3.54 -9.32 -4.60
C GLN A 170 -4.02 -7.93 -5.03
N GLY A 171 -3.22 -6.92 -4.72
CA GLY A 171 -3.49 -5.54 -5.08
C GLY A 171 -4.62 -4.87 -4.29
N ALA A 172 -5.07 -5.45 -3.16
CA ALA A 172 -6.16 -4.90 -2.37
C ALA A 172 -5.87 -3.47 -1.90
N TYR A 173 -4.65 -3.19 -1.43
CA TYR A 173 -4.27 -1.85 -1.00
C TYR A 173 -4.27 -0.85 -2.16
N SER A 174 -3.74 -1.22 -3.33
CA SER A 174 -3.65 -0.32 -4.50
C SER A 174 -5.00 0.24 -4.94
N VAL A 175 -6.07 -0.50 -4.67
CA VAL A 175 -7.45 -0.20 -5.03
C VAL A 175 -8.19 0.48 -3.89
N MET A 176 -8.16 -0.13 -2.70
CA MET A 176 -8.97 0.31 -1.57
C MET A 176 -8.43 1.55 -0.85
N LYS A 177 -7.15 1.90 -1.00
CA LYS A 177 -6.56 3.13 -0.42
C LYS A 177 -7.33 4.41 -0.81
N TYR A 178 -8.01 4.41 -1.94
CA TYR A 178 -8.85 5.54 -2.40
C TYR A 178 -10.21 5.62 -1.70
N GLU A 179 -10.56 4.63 -0.91
CA GLU A 179 -11.79 4.64 -0.09
C GLU A 179 -11.57 5.26 1.30
N SER A 180 -10.33 5.54 1.69
CA SER A 180 -10.00 6.21 2.96
C SER A 180 -10.55 7.62 3.02
N GLY A 181 -11.23 7.93 4.13
CA GLY A 181 -11.75 9.27 4.41
C GLY A 181 -13.16 9.26 4.98
N VAL A 182 -13.79 10.43 4.99
CA VAL A 182 -15.15 10.60 5.53
C VAL A 182 -16.20 10.45 4.44
N HIS A 183 -17.07 9.47 4.59
CA HIS A 183 -18.22 9.23 3.72
C HIS A 183 -19.47 9.88 4.33
N ARG A 184 -20.22 10.59 3.52
CA ARG A 184 -21.43 11.32 3.94
C ARG A 184 -22.66 10.76 3.26
N VAL A 185 -23.70 10.44 4.06
CA VAL A 185 -25.01 10.03 3.54
C VAL A 185 -26.04 11.11 3.77
N GLN A 186 -26.92 11.29 2.80
CA GLN A 186 -28.10 12.16 2.85
C GLN A 186 -29.34 11.35 2.50
N ARG A 187 -30.16 11.06 3.51
CA ARG A 187 -31.43 10.34 3.35
C ARG A 187 -32.37 10.66 4.52
N VAL A 188 -33.61 10.24 4.41
CA VAL A 188 -34.54 10.18 5.53
C VAL A 188 -34.16 8.97 6.36
N PRO A 189 -33.70 9.10 7.61
CA PRO A 189 -33.35 7.97 8.47
C PRO A 189 -34.53 7.04 8.70
N VAL A 190 -34.26 5.76 8.89
CA VAL A 190 -35.28 4.78 9.30
C VAL A 190 -35.90 5.14 10.65
N THR A 191 -35.15 5.83 11.50
CA THR A 191 -35.53 6.28 12.85
C THR A 191 -36.28 7.63 12.86
N GLU A 192 -36.45 8.29 11.70
CA GLU A 192 -37.06 9.62 11.58
C GLU A 192 -38.56 9.51 11.27
N SER A 193 -39.40 10.01 12.17
CA SER A 193 -40.86 9.98 12.03
C SER A 193 -41.44 11.10 11.14
N ASN A 194 -40.70 12.22 10.99
CA ASN A 194 -41.18 13.43 10.29
C ASN A 194 -40.77 13.50 8.81
N GLY A 195 -40.12 12.47 8.27
CA GLY A 195 -39.69 12.43 6.88
C GLY A 195 -38.60 13.47 6.51
N ARG A 196 -37.86 14.01 7.49
CA ARG A 196 -36.81 14.99 7.25
C ARG A 196 -35.55 14.30 6.75
N ILE A 197 -34.94 14.85 5.68
CA ILE A 197 -33.64 14.42 5.21
C ILE A 197 -32.60 14.83 6.26
N GLN A 198 -31.87 13.85 6.75
CA GLN A 198 -30.73 14.06 7.65
C GLN A 198 -29.41 13.75 6.95
N THR A 199 -28.33 14.26 7.52
CA THR A 199 -26.98 14.05 7.02
C THR A 199 -26.16 13.36 8.11
N SER A 200 -25.71 12.15 7.80
CA SER A 200 -24.85 11.36 8.68
C SER A 200 -23.51 11.06 8.01
N THR A 201 -22.51 10.71 8.80
CA THR A 201 -21.17 10.40 8.33
C THR A 201 -20.67 9.08 8.90
N ALA A 202 -19.82 8.41 8.14
CA ALA A 202 -18.98 7.33 8.62
C ALA A 202 -17.56 7.55 8.08
N SER A 203 -16.55 7.27 8.90
CA SER A 203 -15.16 7.34 8.50
C SER A 203 -14.65 5.96 8.12
N VAL A 204 -13.86 5.90 7.07
CA VAL A 204 -13.20 4.68 6.57
C VAL A 204 -11.70 4.91 6.62
N ALA A 205 -10.97 4.03 7.32
CA ALA A 205 -9.52 3.97 7.26
C ALA A 205 -9.12 2.68 6.54
N VAL A 206 -8.15 2.79 5.63
CA VAL A 206 -7.57 1.65 4.92
C VAL A 206 -6.07 1.66 5.18
N MET A 207 -5.59 0.63 5.84
CA MET A 207 -4.19 0.49 6.21
C MET A 207 -3.62 -0.79 5.62
N PRO A 208 -2.36 -0.79 5.17
CA PRO A 208 -1.70 -2.02 4.76
C PRO A 208 -1.51 -2.93 5.99
N GLU A 209 -1.58 -4.25 5.80
CA GLU A 209 -1.24 -5.19 6.86
C GLU A 209 0.18 -4.94 7.36
N ALA A 210 0.34 -4.84 8.68
CA ALA A 210 1.64 -4.62 9.30
C ALA A 210 2.51 -5.88 9.15
N GLU A 211 3.78 -5.68 8.78
CA GLU A 211 4.77 -6.74 8.76
C GLU A 211 5.23 -7.05 10.20
N GLU A 212 5.55 -8.31 10.46
CA GLU A 212 6.16 -8.68 11.73
C GLU A 212 7.49 -7.94 11.90
N VAL A 213 7.67 -7.37 13.08
CA VAL A 213 8.90 -6.64 13.41
C VAL A 213 10.01 -7.65 13.66
N ASP A 214 10.94 -7.80 12.71
CA ASP A 214 12.15 -8.60 12.89
C ASP A 214 13.29 -7.73 13.41
N ILE A 215 13.86 -8.13 14.57
CA ILE A 215 14.95 -7.42 15.19
C ILE A 215 16.26 -8.10 14.89
N GLN A 216 17.03 -7.46 14.02
CA GLN A 216 18.43 -7.81 13.80
C GLN A 216 19.32 -6.93 14.67
N ILE A 217 20.10 -7.57 15.53
CA ILE A 217 21.07 -6.90 16.39
C ILE A 217 22.46 -7.12 15.79
N ASP A 218 23.09 -6.05 15.32
CA ASP A 218 24.46 -6.12 14.81
C ASP A 218 25.45 -6.04 16.01
N ASP A 219 26.41 -6.93 16.06
CA ASP A 219 27.44 -6.96 17.11
C ASP A 219 28.26 -5.67 17.15
N LYS A 220 28.35 -4.91 16.06
CA LYS A 220 29.06 -3.62 15.98
C LYS A 220 28.35 -2.51 16.76
N ASP A 221 27.03 -2.64 16.95
CA ASP A 221 26.19 -1.65 17.62
C ASP A 221 26.13 -1.88 19.13
N ILE A 222 26.84 -2.91 19.61
CA ILE A 222 26.82 -3.30 21.03
C ILE A 222 28.18 -3.13 21.67
N ARG A 223 28.18 -2.47 22.82
CA ARG A 223 29.31 -2.47 23.74
C ARG A 223 29.00 -3.33 24.95
N ILE A 224 29.92 -4.26 25.28
CA ILE A 224 29.80 -5.14 26.42
C ILE A 224 30.92 -4.80 27.40
N ASP A 225 30.55 -4.31 28.57
CA ASP A 225 31.46 -4.06 29.68
C ASP A 225 31.25 -5.14 30.77
N VAL A 226 32.33 -5.74 31.23
CA VAL A 226 32.29 -6.74 32.28
C VAL A 226 32.81 -6.09 33.60
N MET A 227 32.10 -6.34 34.67
CA MET A 227 32.42 -5.75 35.97
C MET A 227 32.09 -6.70 37.13
N ARG A 228 32.51 -6.33 38.32
CA ARG A 228 32.13 -7.05 39.53
C ARG A 228 30.68 -6.80 39.88
N ALA A 229 29.99 -7.84 40.35
CA ALA A 229 28.64 -7.69 40.84
C ALA A 229 28.59 -6.82 42.11
N SER A 230 27.60 -5.95 42.22
CA SER A 230 27.35 -5.13 43.41
C SER A 230 26.25 -5.76 44.27
N GLY A 231 26.49 -5.81 45.61
CA GLY A 231 25.49 -6.32 46.55
C GLY A 231 26.11 -7.04 47.74
N ASN A 232 25.28 -7.45 48.68
CA ASN A 232 25.70 -8.26 49.85
C ASN A 232 26.08 -9.68 49.39
N GLY A 233 27.35 -10.04 49.42
CA GLY A 233 27.80 -11.34 48.96
C GLY A 233 29.17 -11.72 49.49
N GLY A 234 29.51 -13.02 49.43
CA GLY A 234 30.80 -13.58 49.82
C GLY A 234 31.89 -13.42 48.74
N GLN A 235 32.93 -14.26 48.78
CA GLN A 235 34.11 -14.17 47.90
C GLN A 235 33.76 -14.15 46.40
N CYS A 236 32.67 -14.80 45.94
CA CYS A 236 32.29 -14.85 44.53
C CYS A 236 31.84 -13.47 43.98
N VAL A 237 31.17 -12.64 44.78
CA VAL A 237 30.70 -11.30 44.38
C VAL A 237 31.85 -10.29 44.35
N ASN A 238 32.82 -10.47 45.27
CA ASN A 238 33.89 -9.49 45.42
C ASN A 238 35.14 -9.75 44.55
N THR A 239 35.29 -10.97 44.03
CA THR A 239 36.51 -11.37 43.29
C THR A 239 36.28 -11.71 41.82
N THR A 240 35.04 -12.03 41.45
CA THR A 240 34.75 -12.50 40.08
C THR A 240 34.00 -11.42 39.27
N ASP A 241 34.48 -11.12 38.07
CA ASP A 241 33.83 -10.19 37.14
C ASP A 241 32.65 -10.89 36.43
N SER A 242 31.56 -11.13 37.15
CA SER A 242 30.40 -11.87 36.69
C SER A 242 29.30 -10.96 36.14
N ALA A 243 29.24 -9.69 36.53
CA ALA A 243 28.23 -8.75 36.04
C ALA A 243 28.55 -8.22 34.64
N VAL A 244 27.53 -8.11 33.83
CA VAL A 244 27.62 -7.63 32.46
C VAL A 244 26.77 -6.37 32.29
N ARG A 245 27.36 -5.34 31.73
CA ARG A 245 26.69 -4.14 31.24
C ARG A 245 26.75 -4.15 29.74
N LEU A 246 25.57 -4.11 29.11
CA LEU A 246 25.40 -4.06 27.67
C LEU A 246 24.83 -2.68 27.29
N THR A 247 25.51 -2.00 26.37
CA THR A 247 25.09 -0.70 25.85
C THR A 247 24.85 -0.82 24.36
N HIS A 248 23.63 -0.53 23.90
CA HIS A 248 23.29 -0.48 22.49
C HIS A 248 23.40 0.97 22.00
N TYR A 249 24.36 1.23 21.11
CA TYR A 249 24.71 2.60 20.67
C TYR A 249 23.57 3.33 19.95
N PRO A 250 22.85 2.71 18.98
CA PRO A 250 21.84 3.42 18.21
C PRO A 250 20.66 3.93 19.06
N THR A 251 20.27 3.16 20.09
CA THR A 251 19.10 3.51 20.94
C THR A 251 19.50 4.09 22.28
N GLY A 252 20.78 4.01 22.67
CA GLY A 252 21.26 4.40 23.98
C GLY A 252 20.79 3.51 25.15
N ILE A 253 20.16 2.37 24.85
CA ILE A 253 19.67 1.44 25.87
C ILE A 253 20.84 0.81 26.59
N VAL A 254 20.82 0.91 27.92
CA VAL A 254 21.80 0.26 28.79
C VAL A 254 21.13 -0.80 29.65
N ILE A 255 21.68 -2.00 29.65
CA ILE A 255 21.18 -3.15 30.40
C ILE A 255 22.27 -3.67 31.35
N TYR A 256 21.89 -3.89 32.60
CA TYR A 256 22.73 -4.53 33.59
C TYR A 256 22.19 -5.91 33.91
N SER A 257 23.05 -6.92 33.88
CA SER A 257 22.75 -8.28 34.34
C SER A 257 23.82 -8.76 35.32
N GLN A 258 23.40 -9.04 36.55
CA GLN A 258 24.26 -9.53 37.62
C GLN A 258 23.57 -10.60 38.49
N THR A 259 22.49 -11.18 38.00
CA THR A 259 21.68 -12.12 38.78
C THR A 259 22.31 -13.51 38.90
N GLU A 260 23.13 -13.88 37.94
CA GLU A 260 23.75 -15.19 37.87
C GLU A 260 25.22 -15.12 38.31
N LYS A 261 25.73 -16.26 38.75
CA LYS A 261 27.17 -16.41 39.14
C LYS A 261 28.11 -16.49 37.94
N SER A 262 27.56 -16.79 36.76
CA SER A 262 28.30 -16.95 35.50
C SER A 262 28.16 -15.72 34.62
N GLN A 263 29.29 -15.18 34.16
CA GLN A 263 29.35 -14.09 33.19
C GLN A 263 28.63 -14.43 31.90
N ILE A 264 28.76 -15.68 31.42
CA ILE A 264 28.11 -16.14 30.16
C ILE A 264 26.58 -16.06 30.29
N GLN A 265 26.04 -16.57 31.41
CA GLN A 265 24.58 -16.52 31.65
C GLN A 265 24.07 -15.07 31.81
N ASN A 266 24.84 -14.20 32.46
CA ASN A 266 24.49 -12.79 32.57
C ASN A 266 24.54 -12.09 31.18
N LYS A 267 25.47 -12.47 30.30
CA LYS A 267 25.55 -11.98 28.94
C LYS A 267 24.32 -12.42 28.15
N GLU A 268 23.95 -13.69 28.18
CA GLU A 268 22.77 -14.22 27.50
C GLU A 268 21.47 -13.53 27.96
N LYS A 269 21.32 -13.35 29.30
CA LYS A 269 20.18 -12.60 29.86
C LYS A 269 20.15 -11.14 29.41
N ALA A 270 21.32 -10.48 29.38
CA ALA A 270 21.39 -9.09 28.89
C ALA A 270 20.98 -8.97 27.44
N PHE A 271 21.38 -9.90 26.57
CA PHE A 271 20.95 -9.95 25.18
C PHE A 271 19.43 -10.23 25.03
N ALA A 272 18.90 -11.17 25.83
CA ALA A 272 17.47 -11.44 25.82
C ALA A 272 16.64 -10.21 26.24
N LEU A 273 17.07 -9.50 27.27
CA LEU A 273 16.46 -8.25 27.71
C LEU A 273 16.60 -7.12 26.68
N LEU A 274 17.74 -7.06 25.98
CA LEU A 274 17.92 -6.08 24.89
C LEU A 274 16.95 -6.35 23.76
N ARG A 275 16.83 -7.62 23.30
CA ARG A 275 15.87 -8.00 22.26
C ARG A 275 14.45 -7.63 22.64
N ALA A 276 14.03 -7.94 23.87
CA ALA A 276 12.69 -7.58 24.35
C ALA A 276 12.46 -6.06 24.34
N LYS A 277 13.43 -5.26 24.83
CA LYS A 277 13.29 -3.81 24.83
C LYS A 277 13.33 -3.18 23.44
N LEU A 278 14.13 -3.72 22.53
CA LEU A 278 14.14 -3.26 21.14
C LEU A 278 12.82 -3.63 20.43
N TYR A 279 12.29 -4.82 20.73
CA TYR A 279 10.98 -5.24 20.23
C TYR A 279 9.87 -4.30 20.68
N ASP A 280 9.81 -4.00 21.98
CA ASP A 280 8.82 -3.06 22.52
C ASP A 280 8.95 -1.66 21.87
N LEU A 281 10.19 -1.19 21.69
CA LEU A 281 10.44 0.12 21.08
C LEU A 281 10.05 0.18 19.62
N GLU A 282 10.40 -0.84 18.82
CA GLU A 282 10.02 -0.87 17.39
C GLU A 282 8.50 -1.11 17.21
N THR A 283 7.91 -1.96 18.06
CA THR A 283 6.45 -2.15 18.06
C THR A 283 5.72 -0.85 18.41
N GLN A 284 6.22 -0.11 19.42
CA GLN A 284 5.64 1.19 19.77
C GLN A 284 5.75 2.20 18.62
N LYS A 285 6.90 2.27 17.95
CA LYS A 285 7.07 3.14 16.77
C LYS A 285 6.13 2.77 15.64
N ALA A 286 5.97 1.47 15.36
CA ALA A 286 5.04 0.99 14.34
C ALA A 286 3.59 1.37 14.67
N HIS A 287 3.17 1.19 15.93
CA HIS A 287 1.85 1.62 16.40
C HIS A 287 1.63 3.13 16.32
N ASP A 288 2.63 3.93 16.70
CA ASP A 288 2.54 5.39 16.63
C ASP A 288 2.43 5.84 15.16
N ALA A 289 3.23 5.26 14.27
CA ALA A 289 3.17 5.55 12.83
C ALA A 289 1.82 5.15 12.22
N GLU A 290 1.27 3.99 12.61
CA GLU A 290 -0.06 3.54 12.18
C GLU A 290 -1.16 4.46 12.70
N ALA A 291 -1.10 4.86 13.97
CA ALA A 291 -2.05 5.79 14.58
C ALA A 291 -2.03 7.16 13.89
N ASP A 292 -0.85 7.67 13.52
CA ASP A 292 -0.71 8.93 12.80
C ASP A 292 -1.22 8.82 11.35
N ALA A 293 -0.93 7.72 10.66
CA ALA A 293 -1.46 7.43 9.33
C ALA A 293 -2.99 7.35 9.35
N ARG A 294 -3.58 6.61 10.31
CA ARG A 294 -5.03 6.53 10.53
C ARG A 294 -5.63 7.92 10.79
N ARG A 295 -5.02 8.71 11.67
CA ARG A 295 -5.49 10.06 12.01
C ARG A 295 -5.46 11.00 10.80
N SER A 296 -4.44 10.90 9.95
CA SER A 296 -4.34 11.69 8.72
C SER A 296 -5.42 11.34 7.68
N GLN A 297 -5.85 10.07 7.62
CA GLN A 297 -6.89 9.60 6.70
C GLN A 297 -8.30 10.02 7.13
N ILE A 298 -8.60 9.97 8.42
CA ILE A 298 -9.96 10.15 8.95
C ILE A 298 -10.24 11.62 9.33
N GLY A 299 -9.20 12.40 9.63
CA GLY A 299 -9.35 13.76 10.15
C GLY A 299 -10.15 13.78 11.45
N THR A 300 -11.12 14.71 11.57
CA THR A 300 -12.02 14.80 12.72
C THR A 300 -13.33 14.02 12.54
N GLY A 301 -13.58 13.45 11.36
CA GLY A 301 -14.84 12.78 11.00
C GLY A 301 -16.02 13.76 10.80
N ASP A 302 -15.73 15.07 10.69
CA ASP A 302 -16.77 16.07 10.49
C ASP A 302 -17.39 15.98 9.08
N ARG A 303 -18.64 16.39 8.97
CA ARG A 303 -19.40 16.49 7.71
C ARG A 303 -18.72 17.37 6.66
N ALA A 304 -17.88 18.30 7.06
CA ALA A 304 -17.12 19.17 6.15
C ALA A 304 -15.99 18.43 5.43
N GLU A 305 -15.36 17.44 6.06
CA GLU A 305 -14.18 16.70 5.57
C GLU A 305 -14.52 15.56 4.58
N LYS A 306 -15.77 15.53 4.13
CA LYS A 306 -16.27 14.47 3.24
C LYS A 306 -15.45 14.30 1.97
N ILE A 307 -15.05 13.06 1.68
CA ILE A 307 -14.52 12.68 0.37
C ILE A 307 -15.66 12.36 -0.61
N ARG A 308 -16.73 11.73 -0.13
CA ARG A 308 -17.84 11.25 -0.96
C ARG A 308 -19.19 11.49 -0.32
N THR A 309 -20.20 11.80 -1.13
CA THR A 309 -21.59 11.97 -0.69
C THR A 309 -22.53 11.02 -1.42
N TYR A 310 -23.28 10.26 -0.63
CA TYR A 310 -24.34 9.34 -1.06
C TYR A 310 -25.70 10.04 -0.86
N ASN A 311 -26.35 10.47 -1.93
CA ASN A 311 -27.61 11.20 -1.88
C ASN A 311 -28.75 10.29 -2.35
N PHE A 312 -29.46 9.71 -1.40
CA PHE A 312 -30.55 8.77 -1.67
C PHE A 312 -31.73 9.42 -2.38
N PRO A 313 -32.25 10.61 -1.97
CA PRO A 313 -33.36 11.26 -2.67
C PRO A 313 -33.09 11.55 -4.15
N GLN A 314 -31.83 11.74 -4.51
CA GLN A 314 -31.44 12.02 -5.90
C GLN A 314 -30.83 10.81 -6.63
N GLY A 315 -30.71 9.66 -5.95
CA GLY A 315 -30.12 8.43 -6.51
C GLY A 315 -28.68 8.59 -7.00
N ARG A 316 -27.92 9.55 -6.43
CA ARG A 316 -26.57 9.89 -6.90
C ARG A 316 -25.50 9.72 -5.84
N VAL A 317 -24.30 9.43 -6.32
CA VAL A 317 -23.04 9.46 -5.52
C VAL A 317 -22.12 10.50 -6.15
N THR A 318 -21.53 11.35 -5.32
CA THR A 318 -20.56 12.38 -5.76
C THR A 318 -19.26 12.20 -4.99
N ASP A 319 -18.16 11.95 -5.70
CA ASP A 319 -16.80 12.03 -5.14
C ASP A 319 -16.28 13.45 -5.30
N HIS A 320 -16.01 14.10 -4.16
CA HIS A 320 -15.65 15.52 -4.14
C HIS A 320 -14.19 15.77 -4.46
N ARG A 321 -13.32 14.76 -4.35
CA ARG A 321 -11.90 14.89 -4.65
C ARG A 321 -11.64 15.11 -6.14
N ILE A 322 -12.46 14.45 -6.98
CA ILE A 322 -12.34 14.44 -8.44
C ILE A 322 -13.53 15.07 -9.15
N GLY A 323 -14.54 15.54 -8.40
CA GLY A 323 -15.77 16.13 -8.95
C GLY A 323 -16.67 15.17 -9.73
N LEU A 324 -16.48 13.85 -9.59
CA LEU A 324 -17.25 12.83 -10.28
C LEU A 324 -18.63 12.67 -9.65
N THR A 325 -19.68 12.66 -10.47
CA THR A 325 -21.06 12.39 -10.03
C THR A 325 -21.68 11.28 -10.87
N LEU A 326 -22.14 10.22 -10.20
CA LEU A 326 -22.79 9.05 -10.82
C LEU A 326 -24.22 8.89 -10.30
N TYR A 327 -25.17 8.62 -11.22
CA TYR A 327 -26.61 8.44 -10.91
C TYR A 327 -26.98 6.96 -10.86
N LYS A 328 -26.18 6.15 -10.13
CA LYS A 328 -26.36 4.72 -9.96
C LYS A 328 -26.16 4.27 -8.51
N LEU A 329 -26.70 5.06 -7.56
CA LEU A 329 -26.51 4.86 -6.12
C LEU A 329 -26.76 3.40 -5.70
N ASP A 330 -27.86 2.79 -6.12
CA ASP A 330 -28.22 1.42 -5.71
C ASP A 330 -27.19 0.38 -6.15
N LYS A 331 -26.64 0.54 -7.36
CA LYS A 331 -25.57 -0.35 -7.85
C LYS A 331 -24.30 -0.16 -7.04
N ILE A 332 -23.93 1.08 -6.74
CA ILE A 332 -22.76 1.43 -5.95
C ILE A 332 -22.89 0.82 -4.54
N MET A 333 -24.03 0.97 -3.87
CA MET A 333 -24.27 0.39 -2.54
C MET A 333 -24.31 -1.16 -2.55
N ASN A 334 -24.44 -1.77 -3.73
CA ASN A 334 -24.31 -3.22 -3.94
C ASN A 334 -22.92 -3.64 -4.44
N GLY A 335 -21.90 -2.77 -4.34
CA GLY A 335 -20.51 -3.10 -4.63
C GLY A 335 -19.97 -2.67 -6.00
N ASP A 336 -20.79 -2.02 -6.88
CA ASP A 336 -20.31 -1.50 -8.19
C ASP A 336 -19.59 -0.16 -8.03
N ILE A 337 -18.43 -0.18 -7.33
CA ILE A 337 -17.62 1.02 -7.05
C ILE A 337 -16.41 1.19 -8.00
N GLN A 338 -16.20 0.25 -8.93
CA GLN A 338 -15.01 0.21 -9.78
C GLN A 338 -14.79 1.50 -10.57
N GLU A 339 -15.85 2.06 -11.16
CA GLU A 339 -15.76 3.30 -11.95
C GLU A 339 -15.26 4.50 -11.13
N ILE A 340 -15.65 4.58 -9.86
CA ILE A 340 -15.18 5.63 -8.95
C ILE A 340 -13.68 5.44 -8.65
N ILE A 341 -13.28 4.20 -8.37
CA ILE A 341 -11.90 3.86 -8.07
C ILE A 341 -11.01 4.13 -9.28
N ASP A 342 -11.42 3.71 -10.48
CA ASP A 342 -10.66 3.94 -11.71
C ASP A 342 -10.46 5.44 -11.98
N ALA A 343 -11.49 6.24 -11.73
CA ALA A 343 -11.41 7.70 -11.85
C ALA A 343 -10.46 8.31 -10.80
N CYS A 344 -10.45 7.79 -9.57
CA CYS A 344 -9.50 8.22 -8.53
C CYS A 344 -8.06 7.83 -8.88
N ILE A 345 -7.84 6.62 -9.39
CA ILE A 345 -6.53 6.15 -9.87
C ILE A 345 -6.04 7.06 -11.01
N ALA A 346 -6.88 7.34 -11.99
CA ALA A 346 -6.52 8.21 -13.11
C ALA A 346 -6.17 9.63 -12.66
N ALA A 347 -6.90 10.19 -11.70
CA ALA A 347 -6.62 11.50 -11.12
C ALA A 347 -5.29 11.52 -10.34
N ASP A 348 -4.99 10.49 -9.55
CA ASP A 348 -3.73 10.34 -8.82
C ASP A 348 -2.53 10.20 -9.77
N GLN A 349 -2.69 9.37 -10.81
CA GLN A 349 -1.67 9.22 -11.86
C GLN A 349 -1.41 10.54 -12.60
N ALA A 350 -2.47 11.28 -12.94
CA ALA A 350 -2.33 12.59 -13.58
C ALA A 350 -1.61 13.60 -12.70
N ALA A 351 -1.90 13.63 -11.40
CA ALA A 351 -1.23 14.49 -10.43
C ALA A 351 0.26 14.13 -10.30
N LYS A 352 0.58 12.84 -10.21
CA LYS A 352 1.98 12.36 -10.15
C LYS A 352 2.75 12.69 -11.42
N LEU A 353 2.14 12.55 -12.60
CA LEU A 353 2.75 12.91 -13.88
C LEU A 353 3.01 14.43 -13.99
N ALA A 354 2.10 15.26 -13.49
CA ALA A 354 2.28 16.71 -13.45
C ALA A 354 3.49 17.11 -12.60
N ASN A 355 3.62 16.51 -11.41
CA ASN A 355 4.75 16.76 -10.51
C ASN A 355 6.10 16.28 -11.09
N MET A 356 6.12 15.19 -11.85
CA MET A 356 7.35 14.72 -12.53
C MET A 356 7.77 15.61 -13.71
N GLY A 357 6.87 16.41 -14.26
CA GLY A 357 7.16 17.33 -15.36
C GLY A 357 7.76 18.67 -14.92
N GLU A 358 7.74 18.96 -13.60
CA GLU A 358 8.29 20.18 -13.01
C GLU A 358 9.73 20.01 -12.47
N GLU A 359 10.25 18.75 -12.39
CA GLU A 359 11.66 18.43 -12.08
C GLU A 359 12.48 18.20 -13.37
#